data_eddaef594b5f46e3705d36af50d38012
#
_entry.id   eddaef594b5f46e3705d36af50d38012
#
_cell.length_a   1.000
_cell.length_b   1.000
_cell.length_c   1.000
_cell.angle_alpha   90.00
_cell.angle_beta   90.00
_cell.angle_gamma   90.00
#
_symmetry.space_group_name_H-M   'P 1'
#
loop_
_entity.id
_entity.type
_entity.pdbx_description
1 polymer ?
#
loop_
_entity_poly.entity_id
_entity_poly.type
_entity_poly.pdbx_seq_one_letter_code
_entity_poly.pdbx_strand_id
1 'polypeptide(L)'
;VTLTHVADTGLLLNSAMVVQFRDSAINIGSPADGDLDINADDEIELNSTLIDINGNVEISGTTAQVGVSTSTAKDVFNAGMSVKNGATSAGFVEFFEDSDNGSNKVTLIGPASTADVTLTLPNAAGTLSTTDDATALAIALG
;
A
#
# COMPACT_ATOMS: atom_id res chain seq x y z
N VAL A 1 1.96 -41.19 12.31
CA VAL A 1 1.92 -39.83 12.89
C VAL A 1 2.32 -39.91 14.34
N THR A 2 3.35 -39.18 14.73
CA THR A 2 3.73 -39.08 16.14
C THR A 2 3.46 -37.67 16.62
N LEU A 3 2.52 -37.54 17.55
CA LEU A 3 2.34 -36.30 18.32
C LEU A 3 3.14 -36.44 19.63
N THR A 4 4.11 -35.58 19.83
CA THR A 4 4.94 -35.59 21.04
C THR A 4 4.54 -34.42 21.92
N HIS A 5 4.12 -34.72 23.15
CA HIS A 5 3.98 -33.70 24.18
C HIS A 5 5.38 -33.25 24.64
N VAL A 6 5.65 -31.97 24.50
CA VAL A 6 6.85 -31.32 25.02
C VAL A 6 6.46 -30.62 26.30
N ALA A 7 7.00 -31.10 27.43
CA ALA A 7 6.65 -30.59 28.76
C ALA A 7 6.83 -29.06 28.84
N ASP A 8 5.83 -28.39 29.41
CA ASP A 8 5.78 -26.94 29.61
C ASP A 8 5.86 -26.07 28.31
N THR A 9 5.84 -26.71 27.12
CA THR A 9 6.01 -26.01 25.82
C THR A 9 4.84 -26.25 24.87
N GLY A 10 4.38 -27.49 24.70
CA GLY A 10 3.27 -27.76 23.80
C GLY A 10 3.26 -29.14 23.15
N LEU A 11 2.67 -29.23 21.98
CA LEU A 11 2.52 -30.43 21.18
C LEU A 11 3.36 -30.31 19.90
N LEU A 12 4.31 -31.22 19.73
CA LEU A 12 5.19 -31.25 18.57
C LEU A 12 4.67 -32.25 17.53
N LEU A 13 4.47 -31.75 16.29
CA LEU A 13 4.40 -32.59 15.11
C LEU A 13 5.82 -32.78 14.56
N ASN A 14 6.28 -34.02 14.49
CA ASN A 14 7.65 -34.34 14.10
C ASN A 14 7.86 -34.20 12.59
N SER A 15 9.05 -33.74 12.17
CA SER A 15 9.42 -33.64 10.76
C SER A 15 8.49 -32.73 9.93
N ALA A 16 8.42 -32.89 8.62
CA ALA A 16 7.57 -32.16 7.69
C ALA A 16 6.09 -32.57 7.72
N MET A 17 5.56 -32.95 8.89
CA MET A 17 4.13 -33.28 9.03
C MET A 17 3.29 -32.02 9.12
N VAL A 18 2.09 -32.11 8.56
CA VAL A 18 1.13 -30.99 8.51
C VAL A 18 -0.18 -31.36 9.22
N VAL A 19 -0.90 -30.35 9.70
CA VAL A 19 -2.31 -30.49 10.07
C VAL A 19 -3.14 -30.20 8.83
N GLN A 20 -3.82 -31.22 8.29
CA GLN A 20 -4.66 -31.11 7.10
C GLN A 20 -6.13 -30.91 7.49
N PHE A 21 -6.83 -30.10 6.70
CA PHE A 21 -8.27 -29.85 6.84
C PHE A 21 -8.95 -30.22 5.51
N ARG A 22 -9.83 -31.22 5.50
CA ARG A 22 -10.58 -31.75 4.34
C ARG A 22 -9.72 -32.54 3.36
N ASP A 23 -8.65 -31.97 2.82
CA ASP A 23 -7.73 -32.61 1.88
C ASP A 23 -6.28 -32.12 2.09
N SER A 24 -5.37 -32.59 1.24
CA SER A 24 -3.94 -32.31 1.38
C SER A 24 -3.53 -30.90 0.97
N ALA A 25 -4.35 -30.18 0.23
CA ALA A 25 -4.04 -28.83 -0.24
C ALA A 25 -4.33 -27.76 0.84
N ILE A 26 -5.26 -28.07 1.75
CA ILE A 26 -5.62 -27.17 2.87
C ILE A 26 -4.91 -27.64 4.14
N ASN A 27 -3.85 -26.95 4.52
CA ASN A 27 -3.01 -27.41 5.63
C ASN A 27 -2.24 -26.27 6.31
N ILE A 28 -1.77 -26.57 7.53
CA ILE A 28 -0.77 -25.77 8.25
C ILE A 28 0.43 -26.70 8.53
N GLY A 29 1.61 -26.29 8.15
CA GLY A 29 2.83 -27.08 8.32
C GLY A 29 4.12 -26.28 8.33
N SER A 30 5.22 -26.99 8.53
CA SER A 30 6.57 -26.46 8.48
C SER A 30 7.41 -27.36 7.56
N PRO A 31 7.55 -27.00 6.29
CA PRO A 31 8.28 -27.85 5.32
C PRO A 31 9.79 -27.84 5.55
N ALA A 32 10.33 -26.80 6.15
CA ALA A 32 11.74 -26.64 6.49
C ALA A 32 11.91 -25.93 7.83
N ASP A 33 13.13 -25.97 8.38
CA ASP A 33 13.45 -25.26 9.61
C ASP A 33 13.31 -23.74 9.42
N GLY A 34 12.55 -23.09 10.29
CA GLY A 34 12.28 -21.66 10.25
C GLY A 34 11.04 -21.26 9.44
N ASP A 35 10.40 -22.17 8.72
CA ASP A 35 9.22 -21.90 7.90
C ASP A 35 7.92 -22.30 8.62
N LEU A 36 6.88 -21.51 8.41
CA LEU A 36 5.49 -21.85 8.73
C LEU A 36 4.62 -21.55 7.51
N ASP A 37 4.07 -22.58 6.91
CA ASP A 37 3.15 -22.47 5.77
C ASP A 37 1.70 -22.63 6.20
N ILE A 38 0.85 -21.74 5.67
CA ILE A 38 -0.61 -21.84 5.76
C ILE A 38 -1.13 -21.88 4.33
N ASN A 39 -1.66 -23.03 3.92
CA ASN A 39 -2.09 -23.30 2.56
C ASN A 39 -3.59 -23.49 2.47
N ALA A 40 -4.21 -22.89 1.46
CA ALA A 40 -5.60 -23.09 1.07
C ALA A 40 -5.74 -23.02 -0.46
N ASP A 41 -6.71 -23.74 -1.02
CA ASP A 41 -6.99 -23.78 -2.46
C ASP A 41 -7.60 -22.48 -2.97
N ASP A 42 -8.40 -21.82 -2.13
CA ASP A 42 -9.28 -20.71 -2.54
C ASP A 42 -9.02 -19.46 -1.69
N GLU A 43 -9.20 -19.50 -0.38
CA GLU A 43 -9.14 -18.35 0.48
C GLU A 43 -8.52 -18.65 1.85
N ILE A 44 -7.73 -17.70 2.35
CA ILE A 44 -7.35 -17.63 3.77
C ILE A 44 -8.00 -16.39 4.36
N GLU A 45 -8.99 -16.56 5.24
CA GLU A 45 -9.68 -15.47 5.90
C GLU A 45 -9.16 -15.28 7.33
N LEU A 46 -8.70 -14.07 7.64
CA LEU A 46 -8.19 -13.68 8.95
C LEU A 46 -9.11 -12.62 9.58
N ASN A 47 -10.05 -13.05 10.42
CA ASN A 47 -10.99 -12.16 11.10
C ASN A 47 -10.48 -11.76 12.48
N SER A 48 -10.09 -10.51 12.64
CA SER A 48 -9.59 -9.97 13.91
C SER A 48 -9.80 -8.47 13.99
N THR A 49 -9.84 -7.93 15.21
CA THR A 49 -9.79 -6.48 15.45
C THR A 49 -8.43 -5.88 15.11
N LEU A 50 -7.36 -6.68 15.15
CA LEU A 50 -6.00 -6.30 14.80
C LEU A 50 -5.25 -7.52 14.25
N ILE A 51 -4.60 -7.36 13.12
CA ILE A 51 -3.59 -8.31 12.59
C ILE A 51 -2.26 -7.57 12.61
N ASP A 52 -1.36 -7.96 13.50
CA ASP A 52 -0.04 -7.34 13.67
C ASP A 52 1.02 -8.20 12.98
N ILE A 53 1.75 -7.62 12.03
CA ILE A 53 2.80 -8.28 11.25
C ILE A 53 4.10 -7.53 11.48
N ASN A 54 5.00 -8.10 12.29
CA ASN A 54 6.27 -7.51 12.68
C ASN A 54 7.44 -7.91 11.76
N GLY A 55 7.20 -7.93 10.47
CA GLY A 55 8.18 -8.29 9.45
C GLY A 55 7.88 -7.66 8.11
N ASN A 56 8.67 -8.00 7.09
CA ASN A 56 8.37 -7.60 5.73
C ASN A 56 7.17 -8.39 5.20
N VAL A 57 6.32 -7.73 4.44
CA VAL A 57 5.20 -8.34 3.74
C VAL A 57 5.45 -8.29 2.24
N GLU A 58 5.47 -9.44 1.59
CA GLU A 58 5.50 -9.56 0.13
C GLU A 58 4.13 -9.97 -0.38
N ILE A 59 3.59 -9.22 -1.32
CA ILE A 59 2.31 -9.50 -1.96
C ILE A 59 2.53 -9.56 -3.46
N SER A 60 2.53 -10.76 -4.04
CA SER A 60 2.73 -10.99 -5.47
C SER A 60 1.46 -10.76 -6.31
N GLY A 61 0.32 -10.61 -5.67
CA GLY A 61 -0.97 -10.32 -6.30
C GLY A 61 -1.41 -8.87 -6.13
N THR A 62 -2.71 -8.64 -6.32
CA THR A 62 -3.34 -7.33 -6.13
C THR A 62 -3.75 -7.13 -4.67
N THR A 63 -3.56 -5.94 -4.15
CA THR A 63 -4.08 -5.54 -2.84
C THR A 63 -5.30 -4.65 -3.01
N ALA A 64 -6.43 -5.04 -2.42
CA ALA A 64 -7.60 -4.18 -2.26
C ALA A 64 -7.68 -3.73 -0.79
N GLN A 65 -7.58 -2.43 -0.56
CA GLN A 65 -7.69 -1.86 0.78
C GLN A 65 -8.96 -1.00 0.87
N VAL A 66 -9.79 -1.28 1.86
CA VAL A 66 -10.93 -0.45 2.23
C VAL A 66 -10.60 0.28 3.52
N GLY A 67 -10.36 1.57 3.43
CA GLY A 67 -9.94 2.40 4.57
C GLY A 67 -8.64 3.16 4.30
N VAL A 68 -8.16 3.84 5.33
CA VAL A 68 -6.96 4.67 5.24
C VAL A 68 -5.70 3.82 5.37
N SER A 69 -4.75 4.01 4.46
CA SER A 69 -3.37 3.53 4.63
C SER A 69 -2.52 4.65 5.22
N THR A 70 -1.80 4.35 6.28
CA THR A 70 -0.85 5.30 6.90
C THR A 70 0.55 4.75 6.79
N SER A 71 1.42 5.47 6.09
CA SER A 71 2.86 5.17 6.02
C SER A 71 3.63 6.20 6.84
N THR A 72 4.54 5.74 7.68
CA THR A 72 5.45 6.61 8.46
C THR A 72 6.81 6.79 7.77
N ALA A 73 7.00 6.18 6.61
CA ALA A 73 8.19 6.29 5.77
C ALA A 73 7.77 6.68 4.34
N LYS A 74 8.76 6.98 3.51
CA LYS A 74 8.51 7.30 2.11
C LYS A 74 8.05 6.07 1.33
N ASP A 75 6.92 6.17 0.63
CA ASP A 75 6.45 5.17 -0.31
C ASP A 75 7.18 5.30 -1.66
N VAL A 76 7.49 4.18 -2.29
CA VAL A 76 8.17 4.11 -3.59
C VAL A 76 7.29 3.35 -4.59
N PHE A 77 6.90 4.02 -5.67
CA PHE A 77 6.09 3.47 -6.76
C PHE A 77 6.96 3.30 -8.01
N ASN A 78 7.48 2.09 -8.25
CA ASN A 78 8.41 1.82 -9.36
C ASN A 78 7.72 1.85 -10.74
N ALA A 79 6.42 1.62 -10.80
CA ALA A 79 5.64 1.58 -12.03
C ALA A 79 4.68 2.78 -12.21
N GLY A 80 4.81 3.80 -11.36
CA GLY A 80 3.90 4.94 -11.35
C GLY A 80 2.69 4.75 -10.45
N MET A 81 1.86 5.78 -10.37
CA MET A 81 0.67 5.85 -9.53
C MET A 81 -0.51 6.43 -10.32
N SER A 82 -1.68 5.80 -10.22
CA SER A 82 -2.93 6.31 -10.77
C SER A 82 -3.84 6.79 -9.64
N VAL A 83 -4.11 8.09 -9.59
CA VAL A 83 -4.97 8.69 -8.57
C VAL A 83 -6.38 8.91 -9.13
N LYS A 84 -7.37 8.24 -8.56
CA LYS A 84 -8.78 8.31 -8.95
C LYS A 84 -9.64 8.66 -7.74
N ASN A 85 -10.75 9.35 -7.96
CA ASN A 85 -11.70 9.72 -6.89
C ASN A 85 -13.17 9.36 -7.24
N GLY A 86 -13.36 8.22 -7.88
CA GLY A 86 -14.70 7.72 -8.23
C GLY A 86 -15.47 8.66 -9.17
N ALA A 87 -16.79 8.77 -8.93
CA ALA A 87 -17.71 9.52 -9.78
C ALA A 87 -17.98 10.96 -9.28
N THR A 88 -17.47 11.35 -8.14
CA THR A 88 -17.83 12.62 -7.46
C THR A 88 -16.89 13.76 -7.78
N SER A 89 -15.62 13.49 -8.06
CA SER A 89 -14.63 14.50 -8.46
C SER A 89 -13.46 13.87 -9.23
N ALA A 90 -12.61 14.71 -9.81
CA ALA A 90 -11.34 14.25 -10.37
C ALA A 90 -10.40 13.72 -9.27
N GLY A 91 -9.43 12.89 -9.65
CA GLY A 91 -8.36 12.46 -8.75
C GLY A 91 -7.49 13.63 -8.34
N PHE A 92 -7.00 13.63 -7.11
CA PHE A 92 -6.19 14.71 -6.56
C PHE A 92 -5.12 14.20 -5.61
N VAL A 93 -4.10 15.02 -5.38
CA VAL A 93 -3.07 14.84 -4.34
C VAL A 93 -3.03 16.11 -3.47
N GLU A 94 -2.93 15.94 -2.17
CA GLU A 94 -2.86 17.03 -1.21
C GLU A 94 -1.48 17.08 -0.56
N PHE A 95 -0.87 18.24 -0.54
CA PHE A 95 0.38 18.54 0.14
C PHE A 95 0.08 19.45 1.31
N PHE A 96 0.19 18.94 2.52
CA PHE A 96 -0.01 19.71 3.73
C PHE A 96 1.24 20.54 4.04
N GLU A 97 1.05 21.68 4.67
CA GLU A 97 2.13 22.44 5.27
C GLU A 97 2.78 21.68 6.42
N ASP A 98 3.89 22.17 6.92
CA ASP A 98 4.55 21.63 8.10
C ASP A 98 3.60 21.65 9.30
N SER A 99 3.55 20.56 10.04
CA SER A 99 2.64 20.36 11.17
C SER A 99 2.76 21.43 12.27
N ASP A 100 3.90 22.13 12.34
CA ASP A 100 4.13 23.22 13.28
C ASP A 100 3.45 24.52 12.86
N ASN A 101 3.03 24.64 11.58
CA ASN A 101 2.41 25.84 11.02
C ASN A 101 0.88 25.76 10.93
N GLY A 102 0.30 24.59 11.10
CA GLY A 102 -1.15 24.40 11.05
C GLY A 102 -1.60 23.21 10.22
N SER A 103 -2.74 23.33 9.54
CA SER A 103 -3.38 22.24 8.79
C SER A 103 -3.81 22.64 7.37
N ASN A 104 -3.25 23.73 6.82
CA ASN A 104 -3.54 24.14 5.46
C ASN A 104 -2.83 23.24 4.44
N LYS A 105 -3.33 23.23 3.22
CA LYS A 105 -2.83 22.34 2.16
C LYS A 105 -2.90 22.96 0.79
N VAL A 106 -2.07 22.46 -0.11
CA VAL A 106 -2.17 22.67 -1.55
C VAL A 106 -2.73 21.42 -2.18
N THR A 107 -3.78 21.52 -2.97
CA THR A 107 -4.37 20.42 -3.70
C THR A 107 -4.00 20.49 -5.19
N LEU A 108 -3.35 19.45 -5.70
CA LEU A 108 -3.15 19.24 -7.12
C LEU A 108 -4.26 18.32 -7.63
N ILE A 109 -5.17 18.83 -8.44
CA ILE A 109 -6.38 18.14 -8.89
C ILE A 109 -6.46 18.13 -10.42
N GLY A 110 -6.94 17.01 -10.99
CA GLY A 110 -7.27 16.91 -12.41
C GLY A 110 -8.52 17.72 -12.77
N PRO A 111 -8.71 18.07 -14.05
CA PRO A 111 -9.92 18.76 -14.49
C PRO A 111 -11.14 17.81 -14.41
N ALA A 112 -12.34 18.39 -14.31
CA ALA A 112 -13.59 17.63 -14.26
C ALA A 112 -13.86 16.84 -15.56
N SER A 113 -13.38 17.33 -16.69
CA SER A 113 -13.48 16.69 -18.00
C SER A 113 -12.28 17.08 -18.86
N THR A 114 -11.66 16.09 -19.50
CA THR A 114 -10.50 16.27 -20.37
C THR A 114 -10.38 15.09 -21.34
N ALA A 115 -9.61 15.28 -22.42
CA ALA A 115 -9.01 14.17 -23.16
C ALA A 115 -7.71 13.71 -22.46
N ASP A 116 -7.09 12.65 -22.96
CA ASP A 116 -5.75 12.24 -22.49
C ASP A 116 -4.72 13.30 -22.86
N VAL A 117 -4.14 13.93 -21.85
CA VAL A 117 -3.13 14.96 -22.00
C VAL A 117 -1.93 14.65 -21.11
N THR A 118 -0.74 15.06 -21.55
CA THR A 118 0.49 14.90 -20.78
C THR A 118 1.00 16.26 -20.36
N LEU A 119 1.20 16.47 -19.08
CA LEU A 119 1.93 17.60 -18.51
C LEU A 119 3.33 17.14 -18.10
N THR A 120 4.35 17.61 -18.81
CA THR A 120 5.73 17.30 -18.51
C THR A 120 6.31 18.35 -17.56
N LEU A 121 6.78 17.91 -16.40
CA LEU A 121 7.50 18.80 -15.47
C LEU A 121 8.88 19.16 -16.03
N PRO A 122 9.36 20.40 -15.77
CA PRO A 122 10.70 20.80 -16.15
C PRO A 122 11.77 19.91 -15.54
N ASN A 123 12.85 19.65 -16.28
CA ASN A 123 14.01 18.91 -15.77
C ASN A 123 15.03 19.80 -15.05
N ALA A 124 14.73 21.08 -14.85
CA ALA A 124 15.52 22.05 -14.12
C ALA A 124 14.91 22.35 -12.76
N ALA A 125 15.76 22.72 -11.79
CA ALA A 125 15.28 23.21 -10.51
C ALA A 125 14.54 24.55 -10.70
N GLY A 126 13.40 24.69 -10.02
CA GLY A 126 12.57 25.89 -10.12
C GLY A 126 11.27 25.74 -9.36
N THR A 127 10.46 26.77 -9.42
CA THR A 127 9.11 26.83 -8.85
C THR A 127 8.09 26.85 -9.98
N LEU A 128 7.01 26.10 -9.84
CA LEU A 128 5.87 26.22 -10.74
C LEU A 128 5.18 27.57 -10.48
N SER A 129 5.11 28.42 -11.49
CA SER A 129 4.47 29.73 -11.37
C SER A 129 2.95 29.61 -11.56
N THR A 130 2.23 30.49 -10.87
CA THR A 130 0.78 30.66 -11.09
C THR A 130 0.52 31.45 -12.37
N THR A 131 -0.73 31.48 -12.82
CA THR A 131 -1.15 32.31 -13.95
C THR A 131 -0.91 33.82 -13.67
N ASP A 132 -1.08 34.22 -12.42
CA ASP A 132 -0.87 35.60 -12.00
C ASP A 132 0.60 36.00 -12.06
N ASP A 133 1.51 35.11 -11.64
CA ASP A 133 2.96 35.32 -11.75
C ASP A 133 3.41 35.44 -13.23
N ALA A 134 2.88 34.54 -14.09
CA ALA A 134 3.18 34.61 -15.52
C ALA A 134 2.65 35.86 -16.19
N THR A 135 1.48 36.34 -15.78
CA THR A 135 0.87 37.59 -16.27
C THR A 135 1.67 38.80 -15.80
N ALA A 136 2.06 38.81 -14.53
CA ALA A 136 2.88 39.93 -13.98
C ALA A 136 4.23 40.02 -14.70
N LEU A 137 4.88 38.85 -14.99
CA LEU A 137 6.13 38.83 -15.74
C LEU A 137 5.94 39.34 -17.18
N ALA A 138 4.86 38.94 -17.87
CA ALA A 138 4.56 39.38 -19.22
C ALA A 138 4.35 40.90 -19.28
N ILE A 139 3.63 41.49 -18.33
CA ILE A 139 3.43 42.93 -18.21
C ILE A 139 4.76 43.68 -17.94
N ALA A 140 5.63 43.12 -17.09
CA ALA A 140 6.90 43.71 -16.75
C ALA A 140 7.93 43.71 -17.90
N LEU A 141 7.78 42.78 -18.84
CA LEU A 141 8.67 42.63 -20.00
C LEU A 141 8.16 43.41 -21.25
N GLY A 142 6.96 44.00 -21.22
CA GLY A 142 6.34 44.80 -22.30
C GLY A 142 5.78 43.94 -23.41
#